data_f12aac0fa9c8c665dd6cd74fc4d778bf
#
_entry.id   f12aac0fa9c8c665dd6cd74fc4d778bf
#
_cell.length_a   1.000
_cell.length_b   1.000
_cell.length_c   1.000
_cell.angle_alpha   90.00
_cell.angle_beta   90.00
_cell.angle_gamma   90.00
#
_symmetry.space_group_name_H-M   'P 1'
#
loop_
_entity.id
_entity.type
_entity.pdbx_description
1 polymer ?
#
loop_
_entity_poly.entity_id
_entity_poly.type
_entity_poly.pdbx_seq_one_letter_code
_entity_poly.pdbx_strand_id
1 'polypeptide(L)'
;KERYGRDDSKVINLNNEIHIEQVGNEETYNSIWKLFSDFFNNHLDLSDDESSMKLFSIARDSIKEFDTDSYHCASFIINSGSYGIEGKLTNRTTKEVKYNRTREDADVKQFHALIYIPKDADGIKVQKGILLFQSIGTFGVKTITTKQIKDYFAQKGLTFETRSVSISVFLKRILEENRIKKVTLLKNCTSIDSSDNMLISTGREEKVYYSPKFKESFIQRIIDFVDGKKDDTIFEINDNLYEDIS
;
A
#
# COMPACT_ATOMS: atom_id res chain seq x y z
N LYS A 1 13.17 15.86 -22.50
CA LYS A 1 13.39 14.62 -21.76
C LYS A 1 12.24 13.70 -22.09
N GLU A 2 12.49 12.71 -22.95
CA GLU A 2 11.52 11.66 -23.28
C GLU A 2 11.16 10.93 -21.97
N ARG A 3 9.88 10.97 -21.61
CA ARG A 3 9.33 10.05 -20.62
C ARG A 3 9.39 8.68 -21.30
N TYR A 4 10.20 7.80 -20.78
CA TYR A 4 10.17 6.40 -21.16
C TYR A 4 8.74 5.91 -20.98
N GLY A 5 8.06 5.67 -22.10
CA GLY A 5 6.76 5.01 -22.11
C GLY A 5 6.92 3.68 -21.39
N ARG A 6 6.07 3.40 -20.41
CA ARG A 6 6.00 2.07 -19.81
C ARG A 6 5.66 1.10 -20.91
N ASP A 7 6.56 0.16 -21.12
CA ASP A 7 6.34 -0.95 -22.07
C ASP A 7 5.30 -1.88 -21.42
N ASP A 8 4.03 -1.71 -21.79
CA ASP A 8 2.91 -2.53 -21.32
C ASP A 8 3.07 -4.02 -21.70
N SER A 9 3.99 -4.34 -22.63
CA SER A 9 4.29 -5.71 -23.03
C SER A 9 4.93 -6.55 -21.89
N LYS A 10 5.42 -5.91 -20.83
CA LYS A 10 6.03 -6.57 -19.66
C LYS A 10 5.05 -6.89 -18.53
N VAL A 11 3.79 -6.47 -18.62
CA VAL A 11 2.79 -6.78 -17.60
C VAL A 11 2.30 -8.21 -17.79
N ILE A 12 2.54 -9.06 -16.78
CA ILE A 12 2.12 -10.46 -16.83
C ILE A 12 0.63 -10.62 -16.53
N ASN A 13 -0.01 -11.63 -17.13
CA ASN A 13 -1.31 -12.10 -16.69
C ASN A 13 -1.13 -12.91 -15.40
N LEU A 14 -1.87 -12.56 -14.34
CA LEU A 14 -1.72 -13.15 -13.01
C LEU A 14 -2.14 -14.63 -12.95
N ASN A 15 -2.93 -15.08 -13.92
CA ASN A 15 -3.39 -16.47 -13.99
C ASN A 15 -2.53 -17.35 -14.92
N ASN A 16 -1.58 -16.76 -15.63
CA ASN A 16 -0.68 -17.52 -16.47
C ASN A 16 0.47 -18.13 -15.67
N GLU A 17 1.05 -19.14 -16.26
CA GLU A 17 2.30 -19.73 -15.82
C GLU A 17 3.44 -18.70 -15.85
N ILE A 18 4.23 -18.68 -14.78
CA ILE A 18 5.34 -17.73 -14.59
C ILE A 18 6.62 -18.54 -14.57
N HIS A 19 7.45 -18.34 -15.60
CA HIS A 19 8.78 -18.91 -15.68
C HIS A 19 9.80 -17.93 -15.09
N ILE A 20 10.55 -18.40 -14.10
CA ILE A 20 11.58 -17.63 -13.42
C ILE A 20 12.92 -18.30 -13.71
N GLU A 21 13.74 -17.62 -14.49
CA GLU A 21 15.10 -18.04 -14.77
C GLU A 21 16.05 -17.39 -13.73
N GLN A 22 16.64 -18.18 -12.87
CA GLN A 22 17.74 -17.75 -12.00
C GLN A 22 19.01 -18.49 -12.40
N VAL A 23 20.17 -17.86 -12.20
CA VAL A 23 21.46 -18.46 -12.52
C VAL A 23 21.61 -19.78 -11.77
N GLY A 24 21.43 -20.89 -12.50
CA GLY A 24 21.56 -22.26 -11.98
C GLY A 24 20.26 -22.92 -11.51
N ASN A 25 19.11 -22.21 -11.51
CA ASN A 25 17.81 -22.78 -11.18
C ASN A 25 16.71 -22.19 -12.06
N GLU A 26 15.93 -23.03 -12.67
CA GLU A 26 14.67 -22.65 -13.33
C GLU A 26 13.50 -23.03 -12.39
N GLU A 27 12.71 -22.05 -12.01
CA GLU A 27 11.49 -22.27 -11.25
C GLU A 27 10.28 -21.91 -12.11
N THR A 28 9.27 -22.76 -12.13
CA THR A 28 8.02 -22.52 -12.82
C THR A 28 6.87 -22.49 -11.82
N TYR A 29 6.10 -21.43 -11.86
CA TYR A 29 4.89 -21.26 -11.06
C TYR A 29 3.66 -21.27 -11.96
N ASN A 30 2.69 -22.11 -11.68
CA ASN A 30 1.47 -22.24 -12.50
C ASN A 30 0.64 -20.94 -12.52
N SER A 31 0.82 -20.08 -11.53
CA SER A 31 0.18 -18.76 -11.45
C SER A 31 0.84 -17.90 -10.37
N ILE A 32 0.51 -16.61 -10.34
CA ILE A 32 0.91 -15.70 -9.27
C ILE A 32 0.41 -16.19 -7.89
N TRP A 33 -0.71 -16.92 -7.86
CA TRP A 33 -1.25 -17.48 -6.63
C TRP A 33 -0.28 -18.43 -5.95
N LYS A 34 0.36 -19.33 -6.71
CA LYS A 34 1.37 -20.24 -6.18
C LYS A 34 2.58 -19.49 -5.61
N LEU A 35 2.97 -18.40 -6.27
CA LEU A 35 4.06 -17.54 -5.79
C LEU A 35 3.70 -16.85 -4.46
N PHE A 36 2.44 -16.43 -4.27
CA PHE A 36 1.98 -15.93 -2.99
C PHE A 36 1.91 -17.02 -1.91
N SER A 37 1.49 -18.23 -2.24
CA SER A 37 1.52 -19.37 -1.29
C SER A 37 2.96 -19.63 -0.80
N ASP A 38 3.94 -19.57 -1.69
CA ASP A 38 5.35 -19.69 -1.32
C ASP A 38 5.84 -18.49 -0.50
N PHE A 39 5.42 -17.27 -0.84
CA PHE A 39 5.67 -16.09 -0.01
C PHE A 39 5.16 -16.27 1.42
N PHE A 40 3.94 -16.77 1.60
CA PHE A 40 3.39 -17.04 2.93
C PHE A 40 4.24 -18.02 3.70
N ASN A 41 4.62 -19.14 3.08
CA ASN A 41 5.43 -20.19 3.72
C ASN A 41 6.84 -19.69 4.12
N ASN A 42 7.41 -18.77 3.35
CA ASN A 42 8.72 -18.19 3.64
C ASN A 42 8.69 -17.10 4.73
N HIS A 43 7.51 -16.65 5.16
CA HIS A 43 7.35 -15.58 6.15
C HIS A 43 6.55 -16.03 7.40
N LEU A 44 6.55 -17.33 7.69
CA LEU A 44 5.88 -17.86 8.91
C LEU A 44 6.67 -17.52 10.17
N ASP A 45 7.99 -17.47 10.08
CA ASP A 45 8.85 -17.12 11.19
C ASP A 45 9.05 -15.60 11.27
N LEU A 46 9.24 -15.10 12.49
CA LEU A 46 9.41 -13.69 12.75
C LEU A 46 10.74 -13.21 12.14
N SER A 47 10.67 -12.31 11.20
CA SER A 47 11.83 -11.69 10.54
C SER A 47 12.01 -10.24 10.98
N ASP A 48 13.24 -9.77 10.94
CA ASP A 48 13.59 -8.39 11.27
C ASP A 48 13.81 -7.56 10.00
N ASP A 49 13.16 -6.42 9.94
CA ASP A 49 13.46 -5.37 8.97
C ASP A 49 14.16 -4.20 9.68
N GLU A 50 15.47 -4.31 9.81
CA GLU A 50 16.33 -3.31 10.45
C GLU A 50 16.12 -1.91 9.85
N SER A 51 15.86 -1.80 8.55
CA SER A 51 15.70 -0.51 7.87
C SER A 51 14.48 0.27 8.34
N SER A 52 13.44 -0.41 8.80
CA SER A 52 12.23 0.19 9.36
C SER A 52 12.10 -0.01 10.87
N MET A 53 13.04 -0.71 11.51
CA MET A 53 13.00 -1.14 12.91
C MET A 53 11.68 -1.84 13.25
N LYS A 54 11.33 -2.84 12.42
CA LYS A 54 10.07 -3.60 12.55
C LYS A 54 10.29 -5.08 12.40
N LEU A 55 9.57 -5.82 13.22
CA LEU A 55 9.39 -7.26 13.04
C LEU A 55 8.19 -7.54 12.13
N PHE A 56 8.29 -8.63 11.36
CA PHE A 56 7.25 -9.08 10.44
C PHE A 56 7.18 -10.61 10.43
N SER A 57 5.96 -11.16 10.51
CA SER A 57 5.66 -12.55 10.16
C SER A 57 4.21 -12.72 9.77
N ILE A 58 3.89 -13.84 9.15
CA ILE A 58 2.52 -14.30 8.88
C ILE A 58 2.20 -15.40 9.90
N ALA A 59 1.10 -15.25 10.63
CA ALA A 59 0.69 -16.24 11.61
C ALA A 59 0.29 -17.55 10.90
N ARG A 60 1.01 -18.63 11.16
CA ARG A 60 0.93 -19.94 10.46
C ARG A 60 -0.51 -20.45 10.32
N ASP A 61 -1.25 -20.50 11.42
CA ASP A 61 -2.59 -21.08 11.46
C ASP A 61 -3.70 -20.10 11.03
N SER A 62 -3.32 -18.91 10.56
CA SER A 62 -4.27 -17.86 10.17
C SER A 62 -4.61 -17.85 8.69
N ILE A 63 -3.84 -18.54 7.86
CA ILE A 63 -4.00 -18.54 6.41
C ILE A 63 -5.23 -19.37 6.06
N LYS A 64 -6.21 -18.71 5.43
CA LYS A 64 -7.43 -19.33 4.92
C LYS A 64 -7.55 -19.02 3.45
N GLU A 65 -7.40 -20.03 2.63
CA GLU A 65 -7.49 -19.92 1.18
C GLU A 65 -8.90 -20.28 0.70
N PHE A 66 -9.37 -19.52 -0.27
CA PHE A 66 -10.63 -19.72 -0.95
C PHE A 66 -10.37 -19.72 -2.45
N ASP A 67 -10.68 -20.82 -3.10
CA ASP A 67 -10.58 -20.98 -4.54
C ASP A 67 -11.96 -21.23 -5.13
N THR A 68 -12.39 -20.36 -6.04
CA THR A 68 -13.68 -20.46 -6.73
C THR A 68 -13.46 -20.42 -8.23
N ASP A 69 -14.51 -20.61 -9.03
CA ASP A 69 -14.43 -20.48 -10.47
C ASP A 69 -14.08 -19.05 -10.93
N SER A 70 -14.33 -18.04 -10.09
CA SER A 70 -14.18 -16.62 -10.45
C SER A 70 -12.95 -15.94 -9.84
N TYR A 71 -12.39 -16.46 -8.74
CA TYR A 71 -11.27 -15.83 -8.05
C TYR A 71 -10.51 -16.79 -7.13
N HIS A 72 -9.25 -16.41 -6.86
CA HIS A 72 -8.46 -16.88 -5.73
C HIS A 72 -8.44 -15.82 -4.63
N CYS A 73 -8.61 -16.21 -3.39
CA CYS A 73 -8.56 -15.29 -2.26
C CYS A 73 -7.88 -15.96 -1.06
N ALA A 74 -7.06 -15.22 -0.32
CA ALA A 74 -6.58 -15.65 0.99
C ALA A 74 -6.79 -14.55 2.02
N SER A 75 -7.29 -14.92 3.19
CA SER A 75 -7.22 -14.10 4.40
C SER A 75 -6.14 -14.64 5.33
N PHE A 76 -5.40 -13.75 6.00
CA PHE A 76 -4.32 -14.12 6.90
C PHE A 76 -4.07 -13.03 7.93
N ILE A 77 -3.32 -13.38 8.99
CA ILE A 77 -2.92 -12.45 10.05
C ILE A 77 -1.44 -12.16 9.92
N ILE A 78 -1.10 -10.88 9.95
CA ILE A 78 0.26 -10.37 9.98
C ILE A 78 0.58 -9.98 11.42
N ASN A 79 1.70 -10.49 11.95
CA ASN A 79 2.30 -10.03 13.18
C ASN A 79 3.35 -8.97 12.82
N SER A 80 3.21 -7.77 13.34
CA SER A 80 4.20 -6.72 13.13
C SER A 80 4.28 -5.80 14.34
N GLY A 81 5.48 -5.39 14.67
CA GLY A 81 5.74 -4.49 15.79
C GLY A 81 7.01 -3.70 15.61
N SER A 82 7.06 -2.50 16.17
CA SER A 82 8.24 -1.65 16.15
C SER A 82 9.07 -1.86 17.40
N TYR A 83 10.39 -1.83 17.26
CA TYR A 83 11.37 -1.85 18.34
C TYR A 83 12.25 -0.57 18.33
N GLY A 84 13.31 -0.52 19.11
CA GLY A 84 14.25 0.63 19.15
C GLY A 84 13.87 1.73 20.12
N ILE A 85 12.75 1.62 20.84
CA ILE A 85 12.28 2.62 21.80
C ILE A 85 12.19 2.01 23.21
N GLU A 86 12.89 2.62 24.15
CA GLU A 86 12.76 2.28 25.57
C GLU A 86 11.47 2.85 26.16
N GLY A 87 10.89 2.14 27.14
CA GLY A 87 9.67 2.59 27.76
C GLY A 87 9.24 1.73 28.93
N LYS A 88 8.11 2.08 29.53
CA LYS A 88 7.51 1.33 30.62
C LYS A 88 6.07 0.98 30.32
N LEU A 89 5.72 -0.29 30.45
CA LEU A 89 4.33 -0.73 30.44
C LEU A 89 3.77 -0.62 31.84
N THR A 90 2.86 0.35 32.04
CA THR A 90 2.27 0.65 33.33
C THR A 90 0.80 0.27 33.35
N ASN A 91 0.36 -0.41 34.37
CA ASN A 91 -1.06 -0.71 34.55
C ASN A 91 -1.84 0.60 34.74
N ARG A 92 -2.88 0.79 33.92
CA ARG A 92 -3.69 2.02 33.92
C ARG A 92 -4.37 2.28 35.26
N THR A 93 -4.81 1.22 35.94
CA THR A 93 -5.59 1.31 37.17
C THR A 93 -4.69 1.39 38.39
N THR A 94 -3.74 0.44 38.55
CA THR A 94 -2.87 0.37 39.75
C THR A 94 -1.66 1.31 39.68
N LYS A 95 -1.34 1.85 38.46
CA LYS A 95 -0.15 2.68 38.19
C LYS A 95 1.18 1.95 38.40
N GLU A 96 1.17 0.65 38.59
CA GLU A 96 2.36 -0.17 38.73
C GLU A 96 3.03 -0.42 37.40
N VAL A 97 4.35 -0.35 37.36
CA VAL A 97 5.14 -0.74 36.19
C VAL A 97 5.12 -2.27 36.09
N LYS A 98 4.57 -2.80 34.99
CA LYS A 98 4.50 -4.24 34.73
C LYS A 98 5.74 -4.75 34.00
N TYR A 99 6.32 -3.92 33.13
CA TYR A 99 7.47 -4.29 32.33
C TYR A 99 8.27 -3.05 31.91
N ASN A 100 9.59 -3.14 31.97
CA ASN A 100 10.48 -2.12 31.42
C ASN A 100 10.93 -2.60 30.03
N ARG A 101 10.44 -1.93 29.00
CA ARG A 101 10.78 -2.21 27.60
C ARG A 101 12.18 -1.67 27.30
N THR A 102 13.01 -2.51 26.73
CA THR A 102 14.33 -2.17 26.19
C THR A 102 14.24 -1.84 24.70
N ARG A 103 15.33 -1.43 24.06
CA ARG A 103 15.38 -1.18 22.62
C ARG A 103 15.21 -2.45 21.78
N GLU A 104 15.51 -3.60 22.33
CA GLU A 104 15.39 -4.90 21.69
C GLU A 104 13.93 -5.44 21.71
N ASP A 105 13.08 -4.86 22.53
CA ASP A 105 11.71 -5.31 22.67
C ASP A 105 10.78 -4.69 21.63
N ALA A 106 10.09 -5.52 20.87
CA ALA A 106 9.09 -5.09 19.90
C ALA A 106 7.66 -5.16 20.47
N ASP A 107 6.86 -4.13 20.22
CA ASP A 107 5.41 -4.13 20.50
C ASP A 107 4.67 -4.76 19.31
N VAL A 108 4.60 -6.09 19.28
CA VAL A 108 4.00 -6.85 18.17
C VAL A 108 2.48 -6.85 18.29
N LYS A 109 1.81 -6.45 17.23
CA LYS A 109 0.35 -6.46 17.05
C LYS A 109 -0.05 -7.35 15.91
N GLN A 110 -1.29 -7.81 15.94
CA GLN A 110 -1.90 -8.63 14.89
C GLN A 110 -2.78 -7.76 13.99
N PHE A 111 -2.63 -7.93 12.68
CA PHE A 111 -3.41 -7.22 11.68
C PHE A 111 -3.98 -8.20 10.67
N HIS A 112 -5.26 -8.08 10.36
CA HIS A 112 -5.86 -8.85 9.29
C HIS A 112 -5.44 -8.32 7.92
N ALA A 113 -5.20 -9.24 7.01
CA ALA A 113 -4.93 -8.95 5.61
C ALA A 113 -5.69 -9.91 4.71
N LEU A 114 -5.93 -9.46 3.46
CA LEU A 114 -6.58 -10.27 2.43
C LEU A 114 -5.95 -9.98 1.09
N ILE A 115 -5.71 -11.05 0.32
CA ILE A 115 -5.35 -11.00 -1.09
C ILE A 115 -6.52 -11.53 -1.90
N TYR A 116 -6.89 -10.82 -2.96
CA TYR A 116 -7.90 -11.22 -3.93
C TYR A 116 -7.35 -11.11 -5.34
N ILE A 117 -7.40 -12.19 -6.09
CA ILE A 117 -6.95 -12.26 -7.48
C ILE A 117 -8.10 -12.83 -8.32
N PRO A 118 -8.70 -12.05 -9.22
CA PRO A 118 -9.71 -12.57 -10.14
C PRO A 118 -9.12 -13.66 -11.04
N LYS A 119 -9.95 -14.59 -11.49
CA LYS A 119 -9.60 -15.52 -12.57
C LYS A 119 -9.96 -14.91 -13.93
N ASP A 120 -9.26 -15.34 -14.97
CA ASP A 120 -9.56 -14.91 -16.33
C ASP A 120 -11.01 -15.29 -16.70
N ALA A 121 -11.74 -14.36 -17.28
CA ALA A 121 -13.09 -14.56 -17.76
C ALA A 121 -13.26 -13.92 -19.14
N ASP A 122 -13.96 -14.61 -20.04
CA ASP A 122 -14.35 -14.12 -21.38
C ASP A 122 -13.19 -13.56 -22.22
N GLY A 123 -11.99 -14.15 -22.09
CA GLY A 123 -10.78 -13.70 -22.80
C GLY A 123 -10.12 -12.45 -22.22
N ILE A 124 -10.61 -11.93 -21.11
CA ILE A 124 -10.01 -10.79 -20.41
C ILE A 124 -8.86 -11.29 -19.53
N LYS A 125 -7.65 -10.81 -19.83
CA LYS A 125 -6.45 -11.10 -19.04
C LYS A 125 -6.45 -10.32 -17.73
N VAL A 126 -6.25 -11.00 -16.61
CA VAL A 126 -6.17 -10.39 -15.30
C VAL A 126 -4.73 -9.96 -15.01
N GLN A 127 -4.51 -8.67 -14.91
CA GLN A 127 -3.19 -8.05 -14.63
C GLN A 127 -3.12 -7.39 -13.24
N LYS A 128 -4.23 -7.36 -12.51
CA LYS A 128 -4.33 -6.67 -11.21
C LYS A 128 -5.11 -7.52 -10.22
N GLY A 129 -4.60 -7.58 -9.00
CA GLY A 129 -5.30 -8.10 -7.83
C GLY A 129 -5.54 -6.99 -6.81
N ILE A 130 -6.16 -7.33 -5.70
CA ILE A 130 -6.45 -6.43 -4.59
C ILE A 130 -5.75 -6.95 -3.33
N LEU A 131 -5.07 -6.04 -2.61
CA LEU A 131 -4.55 -6.26 -1.27
C LEU A 131 -5.32 -5.38 -0.30
N LEU A 132 -5.89 -5.98 0.73
CA LEU A 132 -6.54 -5.27 1.83
C LEU A 132 -5.73 -5.47 3.10
N PHE A 133 -5.50 -4.39 3.84
CA PHE A 133 -4.79 -4.41 5.11
C PHE A 133 -5.60 -3.70 6.18
N GLN A 134 -5.70 -4.32 7.35
CA GLN A 134 -6.28 -3.69 8.52
C GLN A 134 -5.35 -2.59 9.04
N SER A 135 -5.94 -1.49 9.51
CA SER A 135 -5.27 -0.49 10.34
C SER A 135 -6.00 -0.35 11.68
N ILE A 136 -5.25 -0.14 12.75
CA ILE A 136 -5.77 0.05 14.11
C ILE A 136 -5.25 1.40 14.62
N GLY A 137 -6.09 2.40 14.58
CA GLY A 137 -5.68 3.79 14.87
C GLY A 137 -4.64 4.26 13.85
N THR A 138 -3.46 4.63 14.32
CA THR A 138 -2.32 5.06 13.50
C THR A 138 -1.40 3.89 13.08
N PHE A 139 -1.67 2.68 13.58
CA PHE A 139 -0.86 1.50 13.29
C PHE A 139 -1.40 0.76 12.08
N GLY A 140 -0.51 0.39 11.18
CA GLY A 140 -0.85 -0.38 9.99
C GLY A 140 0.36 -1.14 9.45
N VAL A 141 0.08 -2.15 8.63
CA VAL A 141 1.09 -3.06 8.08
C VAL A 141 1.32 -2.89 6.57
N LYS A 142 0.61 -1.96 5.92
CA LYS A 142 0.71 -1.76 4.46
C LYS A 142 2.17 -1.62 4.00
N THR A 143 2.92 -0.71 4.62
CA THR A 143 4.30 -0.39 4.18
C THR A 143 5.23 -1.58 4.34
N ILE A 144 5.27 -2.21 5.52
CA ILE A 144 6.15 -3.34 5.78
C ILE A 144 5.77 -4.54 4.90
N THR A 145 4.48 -4.88 4.81
CA THR A 145 4.02 -6.02 4.01
C THR A 145 4.28 -5.80 2.52
N THR A 146 4.02 -4.60 2.01
CA THR A 146 4.31 -4.27 0.61
C THR A 146 5.80 -4.37 0.32
N LYS A 147 6.66 -3.95 1.25
CA LYS A 147 8.12 -4.08 1.13
C LYS A 147 8.51 -5.57 1.08
N GLN A 148 8.06 -6.38 2.03
CA GLN A 148 8.38 -7.82 2.07
C GLN A 148 7.94 -8.53 0.78
N ILE A 149 6.75 -8.23 0.26
CA ILE A 149 6.29 -8.79 -1.02
C ILE A 149 7.20 -8.31 -2.16
N LYS A 150 7.55 -7.01 -2.23
CA LYS A 150 8.43 -6.48 -3.27
C LYS A 150 9.80 -7.13 -3.24
N ASP A 151 10.39 -7.26 -2.06
CA ASP A 151 11.71 -7.85 -1.88
C ASP A 151 11.71 -9.34 -2.28
N TYR A 152 10.68 -10.08 -1.88
CA TYR A 152 10.50 -11.48 -2.27
C TYR A 152 10.34 -11.64 -3.79
N PHE A 153 9.50 -10.83 -4.43
CA PHE A 153 9.28 -10.86 -5.87
C PHE A 153 10.54 -10.41 -6.64
N ALA A 154 11.26 -9.42 -6.12
CA ALA A 154 12.52 -8.96 -6.72
C ALA A 154 13.60 -10.07 -6.69
N GLN A 155 13.67 -10.88 -5.63
CA GLN A 155 14.56 -12.06 -5.57
C GLN A 155 14.23 -13.09 -6.66
N LYS A 156 12.99 -13.11 -7.12
CA LYS A 156 12.52 -13.95 -8.24
C LYS A 156 12.59 -13.25 -9.60
N GLY A 157 13.23 -12.08 -9.71
CA GLY A 157 13.34 -11.30 -10.94
C GLY A 157 12.05 -10.62 -11.39
N LEU A 158 11.04 -10.53 -10.50
CA LEU A 158 9.74 -9.93 -10.79
C LEU A 158 9.61 -8.55 -10.14
N THR A 159 8.97 -7.62 -10.84
CA THR A 159 8.62 -6.31 -10.29
C THR A 159 7.19 -6.33 -9.79
N PHE A 160 7.00 -5.98 -8.52
CA PHE A 160 5.69 -5.87 -7.88
C PHE A 160 5.34 -4.40 -7.64
N GLU A 161 4.29 -3.92 -8.29
CA GLU A 161 3.80 -2.55 -8.12
C GLU A 161 2.48 -2.52 -7.36
N THR A 162 2.32 -1.54 -6.49
CA THR A 162 1.07 -1.30 -5.77
C THR A 162 0.60 0.13 -5.97
N ARG A 163 -0.72 0.29 -6.10
CA ARG A 163 -1.38 1.59 -6.10
C ARG A 163 -2.51 1.57 -5.08
N SER A 164 -2.75 2.68 -4.42
CA SER A 164 -3.94 2.81 -3.57
C SER A 164 -5.19 2.79 -4.44
N VAL A 165 -6.16 1.98 -4.06
CA VAL A 165 -7.46 1.93 -4.73
C VAL A 165 -8.38 2.89 -4.01
N SER A 166 -8.93 3.85 -4.75
CA SER A 166 -10.07 4.63 -4.31
C SER A 166 -11.31 4.14 -5.08
N ILE A 167 -12.33 3.72 -4.36
CA ILE A 167 -13.60 3.34 -4.98
C ILE A 167 -14.43 4.61 -5.08
N SER A 168 -14.57 5.17 -6.28
CA SER A 168 -15.26 6.44 -6.54
C SER A 168 -16.69 6.51 -5.96
N VAL A 169 -17.42 5.40 -6.03
CA VAL A 169 -18.77 5.29 -5.44
C VAL A 169 -18.76 5.48 -3.93
N PHE A 170 -17.77 4.87 -3.25
CA PHE A 170 -17.61 5.00 -1.80
C PHE A 170 -17.12 6.41 -1.42
N LEU A 171 -16.17 6.95 -2.19
CA LEU A 171 -15.70 8.31 -2.03
C LEU A 171 -16.83 9.32 -2.21
N LYS A 172 -17.65 9.17 -3.25
CA LYS A 172 -18.83 10.00 -3.49
C LYS A 172 -19.74 10.02 -2.28
N ARG A 173 -20.09 8.86 -1.74
CA ARG A 173 -20.93 8.74 -0.55
C ARG A 173 -20.35 9.43 0.68
N ILE A 174 -19.03 9.26 0.93
CA ILE A 174 -18.34 9.93 2.04
C ILE A 174 -18.34 11.44 1.88
N LEU A 175 -18.14 11.93 0.66
CA LEU A 175 -18.15 13.36 0.34
C LEU A 175 -19.56 13.97 0.51
N GLU A 176 -20.59 13.28 0.04
CA GLU A 176 -22.00 13.72 0.17
C GLU A 176 -22.48 13.70 1.63
N GLU A 177 -22.08 12.72 2.43
CA GLU A 177 -22.43 12.61 3.85
C GLU A 177 -21.66 13.59 4.75
N ASN A 178 -20.76 14.43 4.21
CA ASN A 178 -19.92 15.39 4.95
C ASN A 178 -19.15 14.74 6.11
N ARG A 179 -18.73 13.50 5.97
CA ARG A 179 -18.00 12.74 7.00
C ARG A 179 -16.49 12.96 6.96
N ILE A 180 -16.02 13.83 6.08
CA ILE A 180 -14.61 14.09 5.92
C ILE A 180 -14.13 15.00 7.05
N LYS A 181 -13.15 14.51 7.79
CA LYS A 181 -12.52 15.26 8.89
C LYS A 181 -11.37 16.14 8.41
N LYS A 182 -10.67 15.69 7.39
CA LYS A 182 -9.45 16.34 6.89
C LYS A 182 -9.28 16.04 5.41
N VAL A 183 -8.88 17.04 4.63
CA VAL A 183 -8.37 16.88 3.25
C VAL A 183 -7.00 17.53 3.18
N THR A 184 -6.04 16.82 2.62
CA THR A 184 -4.69 17.32 2.39
C THR A 184 -4.42 17.35 0.89
N LEU A 185 -4.09 18.51 0.36
CA LEU A 185 -3.65 18.68 -1.02
C LEU A 185 -2.12 18.74 -1.04
N LEU A 186 -1.53 17.97 -1.93
CA LEU A 186 -0.08 17.83 -2.04
C LEU A 186 0.39 18.35 -3.38
N LYS A 187 1.41 19.20 -3.34
CA LYS A 187 2.07 19.74 -4.52
C LYS A 187 3.58 19.58 -4.37
N ASN A 188 4.21 18.93 -5.34
CA ASN A 188 5.66 18.87 -5.40
C ASN A 188 6.18 20.19 -6.02
N CYS A 189 6.92 20.96 -5.24
CA CYS A 189 7.51 22.20 -5.70
C CYS A 189 8.90 21.90 -6.26
N THR A 190 9.04 21.93 -7.59
CA THR A 190 10.33 22.09 -8.25
C THR A 190 10.49 23.55 -8.58
N SER A 191 11.31 24.27 -7.85
CA SER A 191 11.61 25.66 -8.21
C SER A 191 12.42 25.69 -9.51
N ILE A 192 11.78 26.11 -10.59
CA ILE A 192 12.43 26.27 -11.90
C ILE A 192 12.93 27.70 -12.09
N ASP A 193 12.60 28.65 -11.23
CA ASP A 193 12.98 30.03 -11.39
C ASP A 193 13.67 30.58 -10.14
N SER A 194 14.98 30.63 -10.19
CA SER A 194 15.79 31.35 -9.23
C SER A 194 16.61 32.42 -9.95
N SER A 195 16.02 33.56 -10.17
CA SER A 195 16.80 34.77 -10.40
C SER A 195 17.50 35.28 -9.15
N ASP A 196 17.19 34.72 -7.97
CA ASP A 196 17.86 35.01 -6.71
C ASP A 196 18.44 33.73 -6.10
N ASN A 197 19.75 33.64 -6.13
CA ASN A 197 20.60 32.50 -5.79
C ASN A 197 20.62 32.06 -4.33
N MET A 198 19.50 32.02 -3.57
CA MET A 198 19.61 31.72 -2.15
C MET A 198 19.00 30.43 -1.66
N LEU A 199 18.02 29.84 -2.33
CA LEU A 199 17.46 28.56 -1.91
C LEU A 199 16.85 27.79 -3.10
N ILE A 200 17.52 26.74 -3.55
CA ILE A 200 16.88 25.72 -4.38
C ILE A 200 16.11 24.79 -3.42
N SER A 201 14.86 25.08 -3.15
CA SER A 201 14.02 24.18 -2.38
C SER A 201 13.28 23.23 -3.33
N THR A 202 13.79 22.02 -3.47
CA THR A 202 12.96 20.89 -3.85
C THR A 202 12.12 20.54 -2.61
N GLY A 203 10.92 21.05 -2.55
CA GLY A 203 10.03 20.89 -1.40
C GLY A 203 8.68 20.33 -1.81
N ARG A 204 7.96 19.87 -0.81
CA ARG A 204 6.57 19.47 -0.92
C ARG A 204 5.72 20.48 -0.18
N GLU A 205 4.77 21.09 -0.86
CA GLU A 205 3.77 21.96 -0.24
C GLU A 205 2.56 21.12 0.16
N GLU A 206 2.11 21.27 1.42
CA GLU A 206 0.89 20.65 1.92
C GLU A 206 -0.13 21.73 2.27
N LYS A 207 -1.34 21.61 1.75
CA LYS A 207 -2.47 22.46 2.13
C LYS A 207 -3.54 21.61 2.78
N VAL A 208 -3.79 21.85 4.07
CA VAL A 208 -4.67 21.03 4.90
C VAL A 208 -5.97 21.77 5.19
N TYR A 209 -7.11 21.12 4.93
CA TYR A 209 -8.43 21.59 5.26
C TYR A 209 -9.07 20.65 6.29
N TYR A 210 -9.56 21.21 7.39
CA TYR A 210 -10.26 20.45 8.44
C TYR A 210 -11.77 20.62 8.31
N SER A 211 -12.51 19.51 8.40
CA SER A 211 -13.98 19.45 8.32
C SER A 211 -14.56 20.30 7.17
N PRO A 212 -14.01 20.16 5.94
CA PRO A 212 -14.45 20.98 4.83
C PRO A 212 -15.86 20.62 4.42
N LYS A 213 -16.64 21.63 3.99
CA LYS A 213 -17.91 21.46 3.29
C LYS A 213 -17.68 21.68 1.81
N PHE A 214 -18.06 20.71 1.00
CA PHE A 214 -17.82 20.76 -0.45
C PHE A 214 -19.09 21.13 -1.22
N LYS A 215 -18.93 21.89 -2.29
CA LYS A 215 -19.96 22.06 -3.31
C LYS A 215 -20.02 20.80 -4.19
N GLU A 216 -21.21 20.47 -4.71
CA GLU A 216 -21.41 19.28 -5.55
C GLU A 216 -20.48 19.24 -6.77
N SER A 217 -20.24 20.40 -7.40
CA SER A 217 -19.30 20.53 -8.52
C SER A 217 -17.85 20.16 -8.15
N PHE A 218 -17.43 20.42 -6.90
CA PHE A 218 -16.11 20.07 -6.41
C PHE A 218 -16.00 18.57 -6.11
N ILE A 219 -17.06 17.99 -5.54
CA ILE A 219 -17.18 16.55 -5.31
C ILE A 219 -17.03 15.79 -6.64
N GLN A 220 -17.72 16.24 -7.69
CA GLN A 220 -17.65 15.60 -8.99
C GLN A 220 -16.24 15.69 -9.60
N ARG A 221 -15.55 16.81 -9.44
CA ARG A 221 -14.14 16.96 -9.89
C ARG A 221 -13.19 16.01 -9.18
N ILE A 222 -13.36 15.80 -7.86
CA ILE A 222 -12.56 14.81 -7.11
C ILE A 222 -12.83 13.40 -7.64
N ILE A 223 -14.08 13.05 -7.89
CA ILE A 223 -14.47 11.75 -8.40
C ILE A 223 -13.88 11.52 -9.79
N ASP A 224 -14.00 12.48 -10.69
CA ASP A 224 -13.48 12.41 -12.05
C ASP A 224 -11.94 12.27 -12.06
N PHE A 225 -11.24 12.96 -11.14
CA PHE A 225 -9.80 12.81 -10.94
C PHE A 225 -9.41 11.41 -10.45
N VAL A 226 -10.13 10.88 -9.47
CA VAL A 226 -9.89 9.55 -8.91
C VAL A 226 -10.21 8.43 -9.91
N ASP A 227 -11.25 8.62 -10.73
CA ASP A 227 -11.65 7.67 -11.77
C ASP A 227 -10.72 7.73 -13.01
N GLY A 228 -9.77 8.67 -13.05
CA GLY A 228 -8.87 8.85 -14.19
C GLY A 228 -9.59 9.24 -15.49
N LYS A 229 -10.80 9.82 -15.39
CA LYS A 229 -11.61 10.22 -16.55
C LYS A 229 -11.08 11.45 -17.29
N LYS A 230 -10.16 12.18 -16.66
CA LYS A 230 -9.43 13.29 -17.28
C LYS A 230 -7.96 12.91 -17.41
N ASP A 231 -7.37 13.24 -18.53
CA ASP A 231 -5.92 13.13 -18.78
C ASP A 231 -5.08 14.02 -17.84
N ASP A 232 -5.74 14.84 -17.04
CA ASP A 232 -5.13 15.74 -16.08
C ASP A 232 -4.67 14.94 -14.85
N THR A 233 -3.41 14.60 -14.81
CA THR A 233 -2.73 14.06 -13.63
C THR A 233 -2.64 15.06 -12.47
N ILE A 234 -3.23 16.24 -12.63
CA ILE A 234 -3.07 17.40 -11.76
C ILE A 234 -4.44 17.96 -11.41
N PHE A 235 -4.72 18.07 -10.12
CA PHE A 235 -5.95 18.63 -9.60
C PHE A 235 -5.78 20.14 -9.36
N GLU A 236 -6.56 20.97 -10.08
CA GLU A 236 -6.47 22.42 -10.01
C GLU A 236 -7.53 23.01 -9.06
N ILE A 237 -7.07 23.84 -8.09
CA ILE A 237 -7.92 24.64 -7.21
C ILE A 237 -7.38 26.07 -7.15
N ASN A 238 -8.19 27.04 -7.54
CA ASN A 238 -7.83 28.46 -7.50
C ASN A 238 -6.47 28.74 -8.14
N ASP A 239 -6.30 28.29 -9.40
CA ASP A 239 -5.07 28.44 -10.19
C ASP A 239 -3.83 27.70 -9.62
N ASN A 240 -4.00 26.86 -8.60
CA ASN A 240 -2.94 26.00 -8.09
C ASN A 240 -3.16 24.55 -8.51
N LEU A 241 -2.08 23.93 -8.95
CA LEU A 241 -2.05 22.53 -9.40
C LEU A 241 -1.58 21.62 -8.27
N TYR A 242 -2.31 20.53 -8.00
CA TYR A 242 -1.99 19.55 -6.96
C TYR A 242 -1.89 18.17 -7.58
N GLU A 243 -0.89 17.39 -7.16
CA GLU A 243 -0.56 16.08 -7.73
C GLU A 243 -1.24 14.93 -6.98
N ASP A 244 -1.68 15.16 -5.74
CA ASP A 244 -2.32 14.14 -4.91
C ASP A 244 -3.32 14.77 -3.93
N ILE A 245 -4.34 13.97 -3.57
CA ILE A 245 -5.38 14.32 -2.59
C ILE A 245 -5.51 13.18 -1.59
N SER A 246 -5.34 13.46 -0.32
CA SER A 246 -5.49 12.49 0.76
C SER A 246 -6.36 12.97 1.95
#